data_717923043c10373567db5043fd5402b7
#
_entry.id   717923043c10373567db5043fd5402b7
#
_cell.length_a   1.000
_cell.length_b   1.000
_cell.length_c   1.000
_cell.angle_alpha   90.00
_cell.angle_beta   90.00
_cell.angle_gamma   90.00
#
_symmetry.space_group_name_H-M   'P 1'
#
loop_
_entity.id
_entity.type
_entity.pdbx_description
1 polymer ?
#
loop_
_entity_poly.entity_id
_entity_poly.type
_entity_poly.pdbx_seq_one_letter_code
_entity_poly.pdbx_strand_id
1 'polypeptide(L)'
;MDADGGLHTPSNPRARNGARTGSGSAREVEPVMGGPATVGGDGARKGANGAREGDGAFGDDGSESDDDPFIAQLSQIAHEPLWVHVGEENTGATAQSAGRRSRGKTFNDPVHGHMYFNPKICDVIDTPQMQRLRDLKQLGTSYFVFPGAAHNRFEHSLGTCHLANTVFEAIRRSSPGLGLTVEDKLCVSLAGLCHDFGHGPFSHVFDNEFLPVRHGWDPKEPAPWNHERMGADMFEWCLEDNYIDLEPQVVKRVRDYITSNEERVTEKRYLFDIIANKQNGVDVDKFEYLLRDSFQAGVRMSVDTMRLTSHMKVIDDRICFKSSEANNIYALFHSRASMHQSVYTHKKAKAVEYMVVDALVEADAAWNSRISNSIWNVKEFIKMDDTLLKQIEYCDDPGLAKARDIVRKIRRRELYRFVNEYTVPEERVVNFKPVEAKDITACQGDNNIPGGLKPDDIIVQCLKIDYGQRHRNPVDNVKFFHYWDDQTTCRISKEQVSSLLPRTFMQRIVRVYSRRREPEYVEAVAQAFSNFQRRKLGKEQQITPVKRQRYSDDS
;
A
#
# COMPACT_ATOMS: atom_id res chain seq x y z
N MET A 1 42.83 33.85 14.13
CA MET A 1 42.07 35.10 14.29
C MET A 1 40.60 34.63 14.24
N ASP A 2 40.07 34.08 15.33
CA ASP A 2 39.32 34.73 16.43
C ASP A 2 38.06 35.43 15.90
N ALA A 3 36.90 35.02 16.24
CA ALA A 3 36.06 35.07 17.41
C ALA A 3 34.68 34.47 17.07
N ASP A 4 34.14 33.56 17.81
CA ASP A 4 33.30 33.70 19.01
C ASP A 4 31.89 34.33 18.80
N GLY A 5 30.85 33.62 19.23
CA GLY A 5 29.51 34.10 19.55
C GLY A 5 28.42 33.06 19.22
N GLY A 6 27.95 32.25 20.08
CA GLY A 6 27.15 32.53 21.24
C GLY A 6 25.80 31.82 21.09
N LEU A 7 25.67 30.64 21.70
CA LEU A 7 24.44 29.87 21.86
C LEU A 7 23.44 30.60 22.78
N HIS A 8 22.21 30.79 22.34
CA HIS A 8 21.09 31.11 23.21
C HIS A 8 20.02 30.02 23.18
N THR A 9 19.90 29.32 24.29
CA THR A 9 18.74 28.50 24.66
C THR A 9 17.71 29.33 25.40
N PRO A 10 16.40 29.16 25.21
CA PRO A 10 15.39 29.65 26.14
C PRO A 10 14.92 28.54 27.07
N SER A 11 14.90 28.88 28.32
CA SER A 11 14.54 28.15 29.50
C SER A 11 13.01 27.97 29.67
N ASN A 12 12.67 26.83 30.25
CA ASN A 12 11.36 26.35 30.66
C ASN A 12 11.00 26.87 32.08
N PRO A 13 9.79 27.26 32.41
CA PRO A 13 9.35 27.38 33.79
C PRO A 13 8.38 26.27 34.24
N ARG A 14 8.66 25.83 35.43
CA ARG A 14 8.11 24.71 36.22
C ARG A 14 6.69 24.97 36.74
N ALA A 15 6.05 23.84 36.98
CA ALA A 15 4.83 23.48 37.68
C ALA A 15 4.58 24.11 39.07
N ARG A 16 3.31 24.07 39.48
CA ARG A 16 2.92 23.89 40.88
C ARG A 16 1.63 23.06 41.02
N ASN A 17 1.71 22.14 42.00
CA ASN A 17 0.74 21.18 42.46
C ASN A 17 -0.54 21.77 43.07
N GLY A 18 -1.62 21.00 43.02
CA GLY A 18 -2.80 21.17 43.85
C GLY A 18 -3.64 19.90 43.87
N ALA A 19 -3.49 19.15 44.95
CA ALA A 19 -4.29 17.97 45.26
C ALA A 19 -5.66 18.34 45.82
N ARG A 20 -6.73 17.62 45.48
CA ARG A 20 -7.89 17.39 46.34
C ARG A 20 -8.61 16.09 46.02
N THR A 21 -8.82 15.34 47.07
CA THR A 21 -9.54 14.09 47.29
C THR A 21 -11.06 14.25 47.19
N GLY A 22 -11.77 13.22 46.75
CA GLY A 22 -13.22 13.11 46.77
C GLY A 22 -13.72 11.74 46.42
N SER A 23 -14.17 11.00 47.44
CA SER A 23 -14.75 9.65 47.46
C SER A 23 -16.20 9.64 46.90
N GLY A 24 -16.65 8.47 46.37
CA GLY A 24 -18.08 8.22 46.25
C GLY A 24 -18.49 7.12 45.26
N SER A 25 -18.69 5.96 45.79
CA SER A 25 -19.74 4.92 45.68
C SER A 25 -19.99 4.25 44.35
N ALA A 26 -19.87 2.93 44.41
CA ALA A 26 -20.30 1.87 43.52
C ALA A 26 -21.84 1.79 43.39
N ARG A 27 -22.32 1.44 42.21
CA ARG A 27 -23.60 0.73 42.00
C ARG A 27 -23.41 -0.40 41.00
N GLU A 28 -23.65 -1.61 41.52
CA GLU A 28 -23.86 -2.83 40.76
C GLU A 28 -25.13 -2.77 39.94
N VAL A 29 -25.14 -3.36 38.73
CA VAL A 29 -26.35 -3.81 38.04
C VAL A 29 -26.04 -5.13 37.33
N GLU A 30 -26.80 -6.15 37.70
CA GLU A 30 -26.76 -7.54 37.22
C GLU A 30 -27.21 -7.71 35.75
N PRO A 31 -26.92 -8.89 35.14
CA PRO A 31 -27.24 -9.17 33.74
C PRO A 31 -28.60 -9.86 33.56
N VAL A 32 -29.31 -9.50 32.49
CA VAL A 32 -30.53 -10.21 32.04
C VAL A 32 -30.19 -11.11 30.84
N MET A 33 -30.43 -12.39 31.04
CA MET A 33 -30.44 -13.44 30.02
C MET A 33 -31.79 -13.49 29.29
N GLY A 34 -31.79 -13.72 27.97
CA GLY A 34 -32.97 -14.05 27.19
C GLY A 34 -32.61 -14.81 25.92
N GLY A 35 -32.98 -16.10 25.92
CA GLY A 35 -32.72 -17.05 24.83
C GLY A 35 -33.80 -17.06 23.72
N PRO A 36 -33.75 -18.04 22.80
CA PRO A 36 -34.15 -17.86 21.38
C PRO A 36 -35.57 -18.29 21.06
N ALA A 37 -36.13 -17.76 19.98
CA ALA A 37 -37.35 -18.25 19.37
C ALA A 37 -37.15 -18.67 17.90
N THR A 38 -37.40 -19.92 17.64
CA THR A 38 -37.56 -20.57 16.34
C THR A 38 -38.97 -20.34 15.80
N VAL A 39 -39.13 -20.03 14.53
CA VAL A 39 -40.37 -20.38 13.76
C VAL A 39 -39.98 -20.66 12.31
N GLY A 40 -40.37 -21.86 11.86
CA GLY A 40 -40.31 -22.28 10.47
C GLY A 40 -41.58 -21.90 9.70
N GLY A 41 -41.58 -22.14 8.38
CA GLY A 41 -42.78 -22.00 7.53
C GLY A 41 -42.48 -22.23 6.06
N ASP A 42 -42.85 -23.41 5.59
CA ASP A 42 -42.90 -23.88 4.20
C ASP A 42 -43.75 -23.02 3.26
N GLY A 43 -43.44 -23.07 1.95
CA GLY A 43 -44.34 -22.56 0.93
C GLY A 43 -43.86 -22.75 -0.51
N ALA A 44 -44.01 -23.94 -1.04
CA ALA A 44 -43.86 -24.23 -2.46
C ALA A 44 -45.01 -23.66 -3.30
N ARG A 45 -44.75 -23.14 -4.50
CA ARG A 45 -45.74 -23.21 -5.63
C ARG A 45 -45.04 -23.20 -7.00
N LYS A 46 -45.55 -24.11 -7.81
CA LYS A 46 -45.27 -24.46 -9.20
C LYS A 46 -45.95 -23.53 -10.22
N GLY A 47 -45.41 -23.58 -11.45
CA GLY A 47 -46.12 -23.43 -12.71
C GLY A 47 -45.87 -22.09 -13.41
N ALA A 48 -45.83 -21.93 -14.72
CA ALA A 48 -46.01 -22.81 -15.87
C ALA A 48 -45.52 -22.03 -17.14
N ASN A 49 -45.25 -22.78 -18.17
CA ASN A 49 -44.92 -22.48 -19.57
C ASN A 49 -45.61 -21.28 -20.24
N GLY A 50 -44.89 -20.70 -21.23
CA GLY A 50 -45.44 -19.88 -22.29
C GLY A 50 -44.42 -19.56 -23.37
N ALA A 51 -44.37 -20.38 -24.42
CA ALA A 51 -43.62 -20.14 -25.64
C ALA A 51 -44.29 -19.07 -26.50
N ARG A 52 -43.52 -18.24 -27.17
CA ARG A 52 -43.87 -17.63 -28.48
C ARG A 52 -42.62 -17.34 -29.30
N GLU A 53 -42.61 -17.92 -30.47
CA GLU A 53 -41.72 -17.72 -31.60
C GLU A 53 -41.82 -16.29 -32.15
N GLY A 54 -40.72 -15.81 -32.69
CA GLY A 54 -40.65 -14.57 -33.46
C GLY A 54 -39.29 -14.45 -34.16
N ASP A 55 -39.28 -14.84 -35.44
CA ASP A 55 -38.13 -14.74 -36.37
C ASP A 55 -37.60 -13.32 -36.51
N GLY A 56 -36.28 -13.20 -36.55
CA GLY A 56 -35.56 -11.98 -36.93
C GLY A 56 -34.09 -12.27 -37.13
N ALA A 57 -33.73 -12.68 -38.36
CA ALA A 57 -32.38 -12.87 -38.79
C ALA A 57 -31.60 -11.57 -38.79
N PHE A 58 -30.50 -11.49 -38.02
CA PHE A 58 -29.40 -10.56 -38.24
C PHE A 58 -28.07 -11.34 -38.20
N GLY A 59 -27.20 -10.98 -39.16
CA GLY A 59 -26.03 -11.68 -39.60
C GLY A 59 -25.06 -12.08 -38.51
N ASP A 60 -24.54 -13.23 -38.73
CA ASP A 60 -23.42 -13.88 -38.09
C ASP A 60 -22.14 -13.10 -38.37
N ASP A 61 -21.70 -12.28 -37.41
CA ASP A 61 -20.35 -11.74 -37.37
C ASP A 61 -19.57 -12.59 -36.36
N GLY A 62 -18.62 -13.33 -36.92
CA GLY A 62 -17.84 -14.37 -36.29
C GLY A 62 -17.35 -14.03 -34.87
N SER A 63 -17.96 -14.64 -33.87
CA SER A 63 -17.34 -14.82 -32.58
C SER A 63 -16.19 -15.81 -32.72
N GLU A 64 -14.97 -15.29 -32.87
CA GLU A 64 -13.76 -16.09 -32.65
C GLU A 64 -13.87 -16.68 -31.24
N SER A 65 -13.97 -18.01 -31.18
CA SER A 65 -13.94 -18.79 -29.94
C SER A 65 -12.65 -18.48 -29.19
N ASP A 66 -12.76 -18.16 -27.90
CA ASP A 66 -11.65 -17.96 -26.94
C ASP A 66 -10.87 -19.26 -26.64
N ASP A 67 -10.85 -20.20 -27.55
CA ASP A 67 -10.05 -21.44 -27.52
C ASP A 67 -8.64 -21.18 -28.10
N ASP A 68 -7.91 -20.22 -27.51
CA ASP A 68 -6.46 -20.16 -27.75
C ASP A 68 -5.81 -21.32 -26.97
N PRO A 69 -5.19 -22.31 -27.68
CA PRO A 69 -4.52 -23.45 -27.05
C PRO A 69 -3.48 -23.01 -26.01
N PHE A 70 -3.00 -21.79 -26.10
CA PHE A 70 -2.01 -21.20 -25.21
C PHE A 70 -2.62 -20.83 -23.85
N ILE A 71 -3.88 -20.34 -23.80
CA ILE A 71 -4.58 -20.02 -22.54
C ILE A 71 -4.95 -21.30 -21.78
N ALA A 72 -5.41 -22.32 -22.50
CA ALA A 72 -5.65 -23.64 -21.91
C ALA A 72 -4.37 -24.26 -21.32
N GLN A 73 -3.24 -24.04 -21.98
CA GLN A 73 -1.92 -24.51 -21.51
C GLN A 73 -1.41 -23.72 -20.30
N LEU A 74 -1.75 -22.43 -20.15
CA LEU A 74 -1.40 -21.63 -18.96
C LEU A 74 -2.24 -22.01 -17.74
N SER A 75 -3.50 -22.35 -17.91
CA SER A 75 -4.34 -22.86 -16.81
C SER A 75 -3.86 -24.23 -16.33
N GLN A 76 -3.36 -25.08 -17.21
CA GLN A 76 -2.70 -26.34 -16.85
C GLN A 76 -1.34 -26.11 -16.16
N ILE A 77 -0.56 -25.11 -16.59
CA ILE A 77 0.72 -24.76 -15.96
C ILE A 77 0.54 -24.18 -14.55
N ALA A 78 -0.56 -23.53 -14.26
CA ALA A 78 -0.90 -23.10 -12.89
C ALA A 78 -1.20 -24.27 -11.96
N HIS A 79 -1.50 -25.46 -12.50
CA HIS A 79 -1.82 -26.68 -11.76
C HIS A 79 -0.80 -27.80 -11.93
N GLU A 80 0.08 -27.75 -12.93
CA GLU A 80 1.20 -28.69 -13.01
C GLU A 80 2.38 -28.17 -12.17
N PRO A 81 2.93 -28.98 -11.24
CA PRO A 81 4.17 -28.61 -10.58
C PRO A 81 5.25 -28.50 -11.66
N LEU A 82 5.87 -27.32 -11.79
CA LEU A 82 6.94 -26.99 -12.72
C LEU A 82 8.25 -27.79 -12.41
N TRP A 83 8.15 -29.12 -12.39
CA TRP A 83 9.21 -30.08 -12.06
C TRP A 83 9.90 -30.68 -13.29
N VAL A 84 9.65 -30.23 -14.48
CA VAL A 84 10.23 -30.87 -15.65
C VAL A 84 11.73 -30.61 -15.68
N HIS A 85 12.44 -31.59 -15.11
CA HIS A 85 13.81 -31.98 -15.35
C HIS A 85 14.80 -30.87 -15.77
N VAL A 86 15.39 -30.19 -14.79
CA VAL A 86 16.79 -29.77 -14.94
C VAL A 86 17.62 -31.00 -14.57
N GLY A 87 18.28 -31.60 -15.57
CA GLY A 87 19.17 -32.74 -15.37
C GLY A 87 20.17 -32.43 -14.27
N GLU A 88 20.33 -33.36 -13.35
CA GLU A 88 21.42 -33.39 -12.39
C GLU A 88 22.74 -33.49 -13.15
N GLU A 89 23.38 -32.36 -13.41
CA GLU A 89 24.81 -32.37 -13.68
C GLU A 89 25.55 -32.71 -12.39
N ASN A 90 25.91 -33.94 -12.30
CA ASN A 90 26.68 -34.57 -11.24
C ASN A 90 28.13 -34.06 -11.29
N THR A 91 28.40 -32.87 -10.73
CA THR A 91 29.77 -32.43 -10.46
C THR A 91 30.20 -33.02 -9.12
N GLY A 92 31.07 -34.03 -9.20
CA GLY A 92 31.71 -34.68 -8.07
C GLY A 92 32.42 -33.66 -7.16
N ALA A 93 31.79 -33.29 -6.07
CA ALA A 93 32.38 -32.60 -4.96
C ALA A 93 32.46 -33.54 -3.78
N THR A 94 33.69 -33.74 -3.32
CA THR A 94 34.10 -34.55 -2.17
C THR A 94 33.29 -34.19 -0.91
N ALA A 95 32.78 -35.23 -0.25
CA ALA A 95 32.05 -35.18 1.00
C ALA A 95 32.96 -34.71 2.15
N GLN A 96 32.86 -33.44 2.51
CA GLN A 96 33.27 -32.92 3.83
C GLN A 96 32.65 -31.52 4.06
N SER A 97 31.39 -31.51 4.41
CA SER A 97 30.66 -30.61 5.28
C SER A 97 29.16 -30.94 5.12
N ALA A 98 28.63 -31.75 6.04
CA ALA A 98 27.20 -32.04 6.05
C ALA A 98 26.40 -30.82 6.55
N GLY A 99 26.46 -29.72 5.81
CA GLY A 99 25.48 -28.64 5.87
C GLY A 99 24.15 -29.18 5.35
N ARG A 100 23.09 -28.96 6.09
CA ARG A 100 21.71 -29.35 5.76
C ARG A 100 21.37 -28.75 4.40
N ARG A 101 21.42 -29.54 3.32
CA ARG A 101 20.99 -29.06 1.99
C ARG A 101 19.53 -28.64 2.11
N SER A 102 19.28 -27.34 1.95
CA SER A 102 17.92 -26.80 1.89
C SER A 102 17.17 -27.50 0.75
N ARG A 103 15.93 -27.90 1.05
CA ARG A 103 15.01 -28.43 0.03
C ARG A 103 14.09 -27.29 -0.40
N GLY A 104 13.68 -27.27 -1.67
CA GLY A 104 12.63 -26.36 -2.12
C GLY A 104 11.33 -26.54 -1.30
N LYS A 105 10.56 -25.50 -1.18
CA LYS A 105 9.30 -25.48 -0.40
C LYS A 105 8.13 -25.06 -1.26
N THR A 106 6.96 -25.63 -0.95
CA THR A 106 5.68 -25.18 -1.50
C THR A 106 4.88 -24.48 -0.41
N PHE A 107 4.42 -23.28 -0.68
CA PHE A 107 3.52 -22.50 0.18
C PHE A 107 2.12 -22.52 -0.41
N ASN A 108 1.12 -22.68 0.44
CA ASN A 108 -0.28 -22.57 0.04
C ASN A 108 -0.76 -21.15 0.34
N ASP A 109 -1.13 -20.41 -0.69
CA ASP A 109 -1.50 -19.00 -0.60
C ASP A 109 -2.96 -18.79 -1.07
N PRO A 110 -3.77 -17.98 -0.37
CA PRO A 110 -5.18 -17.80 -0.71
C PRO A 110 -5.42 -17.02 -2.01
N VAL A 111 -4.40 -16.30 -2.51
CA VAL A 111 -4.47 -15.49 -3.74
C VAL A 111 -3.89 -16.24 -4.93
N HIS A 112 -2.71 -16.86 -4.74
CA HIS A 112 -1.93 -17.49 -5.82
C HIS A 112 -1.98 -19.03 -5.80
N GLY A 113 -2.66 -19.63 -4.83
CA GLY A 113 -2.68 -21.10 -4.69
C GLY A 113 -1.32 -21.64 -4.24
N HIS A 114 -0.81 -22.68 -4.90
CA HIS A 114 0.45 -23.33 -4.54
C HIS A 114 1.64 -22.60 -5.19
N MET A 115 2.49 -22.01 -4.37
CA MET A 115 3.72 -21.33 -4.80
C MET A 115 4.95 -22.17 -4.43
N TYR A 116 5.70 -22.64 -5.42
CA TYR A 116 6.95 -23.37 -5.19
C TYR A 116 8.16 -22.44 -5.27
N PHE A 117 9.06 -22.57 -4.31
CA PHE A 117 10.34 -21.86 -4.26
C PHE A 117 11.50 -22.84 -4.22
N ASN A 118 12.53 -22.58 -5.02
CA ASN A 118 13.74 -23.37 -5.06
C ASN A 118 14.59 -23.21 -3.78
N PRO A 119 15.58 -24.09 -3.54
CA PRO A 119 16.39 -24.05 -2.32
C PRO A 119 17.03 -22.69 -2.03
N LYS A 120 17.64 -22.03 -3.01
CA LYS A 120 18.33 -20.73 -2.81
C LYS A 120 17.38 -19.62 -2.37
N ILE A 121 16.15 -19.62 -2.88
CA ILE A 121 15.10 -18.70 -2.43
C ILE A 121 14.65 -19.05 -1.00
N CYS A 122 14.53 -20.36 -0.71
CA CYS A 122 14.15 -20.83 0.64
C CYS A 122 15.20 -20.47 1.69
N ASP A 123 16.48 -20.43 1.36
CA ASP A 123 17.53 -20.01 2.28
C ASP A 123 17.31 -18.57 2.74
N VAL A 124 16.87 -17.66 1.86
CA VAL A 124 16.50 -16.27 2.22
C VAL A 124 15.17 -16.21 2.96
N ILE A 125 14.17 -17.02 2.55
CA ILE A 125 12.86 -17.05 3.24
C ILE A 125 13.02 -17.43 4.71
N ASP A 126 13.93 -18.32 5.05
CA ASP A 126 14.12 -18.84 6.42
C ASP A 126 15.01 -17.93 7.30
N THR A 127 15.31 -16.72 6.88
CA THR A 127 16.13 -15.77 7.65
C THR A 127 15.29 -14.90 8.60
N PRO A 128 15.84 -14.44 9.72
CA PRO A 128 15.17 -13.48 10.60
C PRO A 128 14.71 -12.21 9.89
N GLN A 129 15.47 -11.73 8.91
CA GLN A 129 15.18 -10.53 8.13
C GLN A 129 13.89 -10.71 7.31
N MET A 130 13.72 -11.86 6.66
CA MET A 130 12.48 -12.17 5.94
C MET A 130 11.32 -12.46 6.90
N GLN A 131 11.56 -13.18 7.98
CA GLN A 131 10.53 -13.53 8.96
C GLN A 131 9.96 -12.30 9.70
N ARG A 132 10.76 -11.21 9.86
CA ARG A 132 10.28 -9.92 10.38
C ARG A 132 9.07 -9.38 9.62
N LEU A 133 9.00 -9.63 8.31
CA LEU A 133 7.89 -9.15 7.48
C LEU A 133 6.52 -9.71 7.90
N ARG A 134 6.47 -10.78 8.70
CA ARG A 134 5.23 -11.32 9.30
C ARG A 134 4.62 -10.37 10.33
N ASP A 135 5.43 -9.52 10.93
CA ASP A 135 5.01 -8.54 11.94
C ASP A 135 4.83 -7.13 11.35
N LEU A 136 4.85 -7.00 10.02
CA LEU A 136 4.57 -5.77 9.29
C LEU A 136 3.29 -5.92 8.46
N LYS A 137 2.22 -5.21 8.84
CA LYS A 137 0.98 -5.19 8.08
C LYS A 137 1.17 -4.48 6.74
N GLN A 138 0.78 -5.15 5.65
CA GLN A 138 0.85 -4.58 4.28
C GLN A 138 0.13 -3.24 4.19
N LEU A 139 -1.07 -3.15 4.77
CA LEU A 139 -1.91 -1.96 4.76
C LEU A 139 -1.86 -1.16 6.07
N GLY A 140 -0.76 -1.30 6.84
CA GLY A 140 -0.52 -0.55 8.06
C GLY A 140 -1.73 -0.59 9.01
N THR A 141 -2.33 0.57 9.26
CA THR A 141 -3.45 0.71 10.21
C THR A 141 -4.83 0.35 9.64
N SER A 142 -4.93 0.01 8.36
CA SER A 142 -6.22 -0.21 7.69
C SER A 142 -7.02 -1.38 8.28
N TYR A 143 -6.36 -2.37 8.88
CA TYR A 143 -7.03 -3.51 9.55
C TYR A 143 -7.93 -3.08 10.73
N PHE A 144 -7.73 -1.89 11.30
CA PHE A 144 -8.66 -1.32 12.29
C PHE A 144 -10.02 -0.97 11.70
N VAL A 145 -10.13 -0.90 10.37
CA VAL A 145 -11.36 -0.56 9.65
C VAL A 145 -11.85 -1.71 8.78
N PHE A 146 -10.92 -2.37 8.10
CA PHE A 146 -11.15 -3.55 7.26
C PHE A 146 -10.56 -4.77 7.98
N PRO A 147 -11.34 -5.51 8.77
CA PRO A 147 -10.80 -6.60 9.62
C PRO A 147 -10.02 -7.66 8.84
N GLY A 148 -10.40 -7.93 7.59
CA GLY A 148 -9.70 -8.85 6.70
C GLY A 148 -8.36 -8.31 6.20
N ALA A 149 -8.13 -6.99 6.21
CA ALA A 149 -6.87 -6.38 5.78
C ALA A 149 -5.75 -6.55 6.85
N ALA A 150 -5.56 -7.77 7.32
CA ALA A 150 -4.60 -8.15 8.37
C ALA A 150 -3.37 -8.86 7.81
N HIS A 151 -3.29 -9.04 6.50
CA HIS A 151 -2.15 -9.66 5.81
C HIS A 151 -0.87 -8.83 5.97
N ASN A 152 0.25 -9.53 5.80
CA ASN A 152 1.57 -9.00 6.12
C ASN A 152 2.40 -8.84 4.83
N ARG A 153 3.50 -8.12 4.95
CA ARG A 153 4.48 -8.01 3.87
C ARG A 153 5.15 -9.32 3.52
N PHE A 154 5.14 -10.30 4.43
CA PHE A 154 5.68 -11.62 4.19
C PHE A 154 4.95 -12.35 3.04
N GLU A 155 3.61 -12.46 3.11
CA GLU A 155 2.83 -13.10 2.04
C GLU A 155 2.92 -12.32 0.72
N HIS A 156 2.94 -10.99 0.79
CA HIS A 156 3.12 -10.12 -0.38
C HIS A 156 4.47 -10.38 -1.06
N SER A 157 5.55 -10.41 -0.30
CA SER A 157 6.90 -10.69 -0.82
C SER A 157 7.00 -12.08 -1.48
N LEU A 158 6.37 -13.09 -0.89
CA LEU A 158 6.27 -14.42 -1.53
C LEU A 158 5.49 -14.35 -2.84
N GLY A 159 4.34 -13.67 -2.85
CA GLY A 159 3.50 -13.48 -4.04
C GLY A 159 4.23 -12.71 -5.14
N THR A 160 4.95 -11.64 -4.79
CA THR A 160 5.75 -10.85 -5.73
C THR A 160 6.87 -11.68 -6.35
N CYS A 161 7.58 -12.50 -5.55
CA CYS A 161 8.58 -13.44 -6.05
C CYS A 161 7.95 -14.47 -7.00
N HIS A 162 6.79 -15.00 -6.66
CA HIS A 162 6.06 -15.96 -7.50
C HIS A 162 5.67 -15.34 -8.85
N LEU A 163 5.06 -14.15 -8.84
CA LEU A 163 4.69 -13.44 -10.06
C LEU A 163 5.91 -13.00 -10.88
N ALA A 164 7.02 -12.61 -10.24
CA ALA A 164 8.27 -12.30 -10.91
C ALA A 164 8.80 -13.50 -11.70
N ASN A 165 8.77 -14.70 -11.11
CA ASN A 165 9.09 -15.95 -11.80
C ASN A 165 8.13 -16.23 -12.96
N THR A 166 6.84 -16.02 -12.76
CA THR A 166 5.81 -16.26 -13.78
C THR A 166 6.00 -15.35 -15.00
N VAL A 167 6.21 -14.05 -14.75
CA VAL A 167 6.48 -13.06 -15.82
C VAL A 167 7.80 -13.37 -16.52
N PHE A 168 8.85 -13.68 -15.76
CA PHE A 168 10.14 -14.08 -16.35
C PHE A 168 9.99 -15.26 -17.32
N GLU A 169 9.26 -16.30 -16.92
CA GLU A 169 9.02 -17.47 -17.77
C GLU A 169 8.11 -17.15 -18.97
N ALA A 170 7.15 -16.26 -18.82
CA ALA A 170 6.32 -15.79 -19.93
C ALA A 170 7.17 -15.05 -20.97
N ILE A 171 8.04 -14.14 -20.53
CA ILE A 171 8.99 -13.42 -21.42
C ILE A 171 9.96 -14.40 -22.10
N ARG A 172 10.52 -15.36 -21.36
CA ARG A 172 11.44 -16.36 -21.91
C ARG A 172 10.80 -17.17 -23.04
N ARG A 173 9.51 -17.48 -22.93
CA ARG A 173 8.74 -18.21 -23.96
C ARG A 173 8.38 -17.34 -25.15
N SER A 174 7.91 -16.12 -24.89
CA SER A 174 7.47 -15.19 -25.95
C SER A 174 8.63 -14.54 -26.72
N SER A 175 9.83 -14.54 -26.14
CA SER A 175 11.02 -13.86 -26.68
C SER A 175 12.29 -14.72 -26.49
N PRO A 176 12.39 -15.91 -27.12
CA PRO A 176 13.47 -16.88 -26.86
C PRO A 176 14.86 -16.38 -27.26
N GLY A 177 14.96 -15.38 -28.14
CA GLY A 177 16.24 -14.78 -28.57
C GLY A 177 16.93 -13.87 -27.55
N LEU A 178 16.32 -13.61 -26.36
CA LEU A 178 16.86 -12.68 -25.37
C LEU A 178 18.04 -13.23 -24.56
N GLY A 179 18.40 -14.50 -24.70
CA GLY A 179 19.50 -15.12 -23.96
C GLY A 179 19.33 -15.04 -22.45
N LEU A 180 18.10 -15.25 -21.95
CA LEU A 180 17.79 -15.25 -20.52
C LEU A 180 18.43 -16.47 -19.83
N THR A 181 19.11 -16.24 -18.71
CA THR A 181 19.86 -17.24 -17.96
C THR A 181 19.15 -17.64 -16.66
N VAL A 182 19.61 -18.72 -16.03
CA VAL A 182 19.18 -19.15 -14.69
C VAL A 182 19.55 -18.08 -13.64
N GLU A 183 20.69 -17.41 -13.84
CA GLU A 183 21.14 -16.33 -12.97
C GLU A 183 20.22 -15.10 -13.07
N ASP A 184 19.80 -14.72 -14.30
CA ASP A 184 18.81 -13.64 -14.49
C ASP A 184 17.51 -13.95 -13.72
N LYS A 185 17.04 -15.21 -13.81
CA LYS A 185 15.87 -15.66 -13.07
C LYS A 185 16.05 -15.54 -11.56
N LEU A 186 17.21 -15.97 -11.04
CA LEU A 186 17.52 -15.88 -9.62
C LEU A 186 17.53 -14.43 -9.15
N CYS A 187 18.15 -13.51 -9.90
CA CYS A 187 18.19 -12.09 -9.57
C CYS A 187 16.79 -11.48 -9.50
N VAL A 188 15.93 -11.75 -10.49
CA VAL A 188 14.55 -11.25 -10.52
C VAL A 188 13.72 -11.84 -9.37
N SER A 189 13.89 -13.14 -9.09
CA SER A 189 13.20 -13.81 -7.99
C SER A 189 13.57 -13.21 -6.62
N LEU A 190 14.88 -13.05 -6.36
CA LEU A 190 15.37 -12.48 -5.11
C LEU A 190 14.95 -11.02 -4.96
N ALA A 191 15.00 -10.25 -6.04
CA ALA A 191 14.54 -8.86 -6.00
C ALA A 191 13.04 -8.77 -5.66
N GLY A 192 12.20 -9.60 -6.28
CA GLY A 192 10.78 -9.67 -5.95
C GLY A 192 10.52 -10.13 -4.51
N LEU A 193 11.35 -11.05 -3.97
CA LEU A 193 11.24 -11.48 -2.58
C LEU A 193 11.62 -10.39 -1.58
N CYS A 194 12.66 -9.62 -1.87
CA CYS A 194 13.33 -8.75 -0.89
C CYS A 194 13.02 -7.25 -1.07
N HIS A 195 12.22 -6.85 -2.09
CA HIS A 195 11.98 -5.44 -2.40
C HIS A 195 11.40 -4.65 -1.23
N ASP A 196 10.60 -5.32 -0.38
CA ASP A 196 9.92 -4.74 0.78
C ASP A 196 10.67 -4.89 2.12
N PHE A 197 11.90 -5.42 2.13
CA PHE A 197 12.68 -5.62 3.36
C PHE A 197 12.86 -4.34 4.19
N GLY A 198 12.95 -3.20 3.53
CA GLY A 198 13.22 -1.92 4.17
C GLY A 198 12.01 -1.18 4.72
N HIS A 199 10.82 -1.74 4.65
CA HIS A 199 9.67 -1.08 5.27
C HIS A 199 9.73 -1.08 6.79
N GLY A 200 9.33 0.06 7.38
CA GLY A 200 9.21 0.24 8.82
C GLY A 200 7.80 -0.07 9.36
N PRO A 201 7.59 0.14 10.66
CA PRO A 201 6.32 -0.10 11.34
C PRO A 201 5.16 0.63 10.66
N PHE A 202 4.05 -0.09 10.44
CA PHE A 202 2.87 0.44 9.74
C PHE A 202 3.14 0.88 8.31
N SER A 203 4.22 0.36 7.69
CA SER A 203 4.52 0.58 6.26
C SER A 203 4.68 2.06 5.93
N HIS A 204 3.97 2.58 4.94
CA HIS A 204 4.07 3.98 4.50
C HIS A 204 3.72 5.04 5.56
N VAL A 205 3.10 4.66 6.69
CA VAL A 205 2.89 5.57 7.83
C VAL A 205 4.23 5.98 8.44
N PHE A 206 5.16 5.02 8.54
CA PHE A 206 6.49 5.27 9.05
C PHE A 206 7.27 6.24 8.15
N ASP A 207 7.31 5.95 6.86
CA ASP A 207 8.10 6.70 5.88
C ASP A 207 7.56 8.11 5.64
N ASN A 208 6.23 8.21 5.44
CA ASN A 208 5.62 9.44 4.90
C ASN A 208 5.04 10.36 5.96
N GLU A 209 4.78 9.85 7.18
CA GLU A 209 4.11 10.62 8.22
C GLU A 209 5.00 10.74 9.48
N PHE A 210 5.54 9.61 10.01
CA PHE A 210 6.29 9.62 11.26
C PHE A 210 7.70 10.22 11.12
N LEU A 211 8.52 9.71 10.19
CA LEU A 211 9.92 10.18 10.03
C LEU A 211 10.01 11.67 9.69
N PRO A 212 9.22 12.22 8.75
CA PRO A 212 9.25 13.65 8.45
C PRO A 212 8.95 14.52 9.67
N VAL A 213 7.97 14.12 10.50
CA VAL A 213 7.62 14.84 11.73
C VAL A 213 8.77 14.79 12.74
N ARG A 214 9.38 13.60 12.93
CA ARG A 214 10.43 13.42 13.94
C ARG A 214 11.75 14.09 13.59
N HIS A 215 12.14 14.04 12.30
CA HIS A 215 13.39 14.64 11.83
C HIS A 215 13.21 16.08 11.33
N GLY A 216 12.00 16.60 11.24
CA GLY A 216 11.73 17.95 10.71
C GLY A 216 12.12 18.07 9.24
N TRP A 217 11.95 17.01 8.44
CA TRP A 217 12.29 17.05 7.01
C TRP A 217 11.38 17.99 6.24
N ASP A 218 11.97 18.82 5.36
CA ASP A 218 11.17 19.67 4.47
C ASP A 218 10.47 18.79 3.42
N PRO A 219 9.13 18.78 3.35
CA PRO A 219 8.41 18.00 2.35
C PRO A 219 8.65 18.44 0.90
N LYS A 220 9.39 19.52 0.69
CA LYS A 220 9.79 20.00 -0.64
C LYS A 220 11.10 19.40 -1.12
N GLU A 221 11.94 18.90 -0.20
CA GLU A 221 13.20 18.25 -0.50
C GLU A 221 13.04 16.72 -0.56
N PRO A 222 13.88 16.02 -1.34
CA PRO A 222 13.93 14.57 -1.30
C PRO A 222 14.26 14.08 0.12
N ALA A 223 13.52 13.10 0.62
CA ALA A 223 13.82 12.51 1.92
C ALA A 223 15.24 11.92 1.93
N PRO A 224 16.03 12.14 3.00
CA PRO A 224 17.40 11.59 3.10
C PRO A 224 17.43 10.07 3.21
N TRP A 225 16.30 9.47 3.53
CA TRP A 225 16.09 8.05 3.70
C TRP A 225 14.86 7.58 2.91
N ASN A 226 14.93 6.36 2.39
CA ASN A 226 13.79 5.65 1.82
C ASN A 226 13.90 4.14 2.10
N HIS A 227 12.75 3.45 2.02
CA HIS A 227 12.68 2.02 2.32
C HIS A 227 13.35 1.16 1.24
N GLU A 228 13.44 1.59 -0.01
CA GLU A 228 14.11 0.83 -1.07
C GLU A 228 15.61 0.69 -0.79
N ARG A 229 16.26 1.78 -0.37
CA ARG A 229 17.67 1.75 0.00
C ARG A 229 17.90 0.91 1.26
N MET A 230 17.07 1.09 2.29
CA MET A 230 17.12 0.25 3.49
C MET A 230 16.88 -1.22 3.15
N GLY A 231 15.99 -1.53 2.20
CA GLY A 231 15.73 -2.88 1.72
C GLY A 231 16.96 -3.52 1.09
N ALA A 232 17.68 -2.77 0.27
CA ALA A 232 18.92 -3.23 -0.33
C ALA A 232 20.03 -3.47 0.71
N ASP A 233 20.16 -2.59 1.69
CA ASP A 233 21.13 -2.74 2.78
C ASP A 233 20.75 -3.92 3.72
N MET A 234 19.46 -4.12 3.98
CA MET A 234 18.93 -5.28 4.73
C MET A 234 19.17 -6.58 3.98
N PHE A 235 19.05 -6.59 2.65
CA PHE A 235 19.32 -7.76 1.83
C PHE A 235 20.80 -8.18 1.92
N GLU A 236 21.75 -7.25 1.78
CA GLU A 236 23.17 -7.57 1.95
C GLU A 236 23.46 -8.10 3.35
N TRP A 237 22.99 -7.42 4.38
CA TRP A 237 23.16 -7.89 5.74
C TRP A 237 22.49 -9.26 5.98
N CYS A 238 21.34 -9.53 5.36
CA CYS A 238 20.69 -10.82 5.41
C CYS A 238 21.60 -11.95 4.91
N LEU A 239 22.29 -11.74 3.80
CA LEU A 239 23.23 -12.72 3.25
C LEU A 239 24.43 -12.95 4.18
N GLU A 240 25.03 -11.87 4.67
CA GLU A 240 26.17 -11.91 5.59
C GLU A 240 25.83 -12.61 6.92
N ASP A 241 24.73 -12.21 7.55
CA ASP A 241 24.30 -12.67 8.88
C ASP A 241 23.91 -14.16 8.89
N ASN A 242 23.42 -14.67 7.74
CA ASN A 242 22.97 -16.06 7.61
C ASN A 242 23.91 -16.94 6.77
N TYR A 243 25.10 -16.44 6.43
CA TYR A 243 26.09 -17.17 5.64
C TYR A 243 25.55 -17.72 4.31
N ILE A 244 24.71 -16.93 3.63
CA ILE A 244 24.14 -17.27 2.33
C ILE A 244 25.13 -16.82 1.25
N ASP A 245 25.74 -17.78 0.57
CA ASP A 245 26.73 -17.53 -0.47
C ASP A 245 26.07 -17.30 -1.82
N LEU A 246 26.19 -16.09 -2.36
CA LEU A 246 25.77 -15.69 -3.70
C LEU A 246 26.92 -14.98 -4.41
N GLU A 247 27.02 -15.19 -5.70
CA GLU A 247 28.02 -14.49 -6.53
C GLU A 247 27.88 -12.96 -6.39
N PRO A 248 28.98 -12.20 -6.22
CA PRO A 248 28.92 -10.76 -6.01
C PRO A 248 28.13 -10.00 -7.09
N GLN A 249 28.16 -10.47 -8.32
CA GLN A 249 27.39 -9.89 -9.43
C GLN A 249 25.89 -10.11 -9.25
N VAL A 250 25.44 -11.25 -8.68
CA VAL A 250 24.03 -11.51 -8.34
C VAL A 250 23.58 -10.53 -7.25
N VAL A 251 24.36 -10.40 -6.17
CA VAL A 251 24.07 -9.48 -5.07
C VAL A 251 23.92 -8.06 -5.59
N LYS A 252 24.86 -7.58 -6.39
CA LYS A 252 24.81 -6.25 -6.98
C LYS A 252 23.56 -6.05 -7.84
N ARG A 253 23.23 -7.00 -8.72
CA ARG A 253 22.04 -6.91 -9.60
C ARG A 253 20.74 -6.91 -8.80
N VAL A 254 20.62 -7.73 -7.76
CA VAL A 254 19.45 -7.73 -6.86
C VAL A 254 19.29 -6.38 -6.18
N ARG A 255 20.37 -5.79 -5.65
CA ARG A 255 20.35 -4.43 -5.11
C ARG A 255 19.91 -3.37 -6.11
N ASP A 256 20.46 -3.43 -7.33
CA ASP A 256 20.11 -2.49 -8.39
C ASP A 256 18.60 -2.64 -8.75
N TYR A 257 18.04 -3.85 -8.76
CA TYR A 257 16.61 -4.07 -8.98
C TYR A 257 15.75 -3.52 -7.83
N ILE A 258 16.10 -3.78 -6.56
CA ILE A 258 15.38 -3.27 -5.40
C ILE A 258 15.37 -1.73 -5.39
N THR A 259 16.51 -1.10 -5.63
CA THR A 259 16.63 0.38 -5.64
C THR A 259 16.19 0.99 -6.96
N SER A 260 15.84 0.18 -7.96
CA SER A 260 15.55 0.60 -9.33
C SER A 260 16.63 1.51 -9.91
N ASN A 261 17.90 1.18 -9.67
CA ASN A 261 19.05 1.94 -10.15
C ASN A 261 19.45 1.49 -11.55
N GLU A 262 18.89 2.14 -12.56
CA GLU A 262 19.09 1.84 -13.98
C GLU A 262 20.32 2.52 -14.61
N GLU A 263 21.01 3.41 -13.89
CA GLU A 263 22.05 4.31 -14.46
C GLU A 263 23.25 3.60 -15.10
N ARG A 264 23.48 2.33 -14.75
CA ARG A 264 24.63 1.54 -15.23
C ARG A 264 24.23 0.32 -16.06
N VAL A 265 22.96 0.24 -16.45
CA VAL A 265 22.45 -0.93 -17.17
C VAL A 265 22.55 -0.72 -18.66
N THR A 266 23.36 -1.56 -19.30
CA THR A 266 23.59 -1.52 -20.76
C THR A 266 22.80 -2.59 -21.52
N GLU A 267 22.32 -3.65 -20.82
CA GLU A 267 21.65 -4.79 -21.42
C GLU A 267 20.53 -5.31 -20.52
N LYS A 268 19.50 -5.89 -21.12
CA LYS A 268 18.36 -6.54 -20.44
C LYS A 268 17.66 -5.61 -19.42
N ARG A 269 17.53 -4.34 -19.78
CA ARG A 269 16.89 -3.34 -18.94
C ARG A 269 15.44 -3.72 -18.56
N TYR A 270 14.74 -4.44 -19.44
CA TYR A 270 13.39 -4.93 -19.17
C TYR A 270 13.27 -5.81 -17.92
N LEU A 271 14.37 -6.36 -17.39
CA LEU A 271 14.35 -7.12 -16.13
C LEU A 271 14.02 -6.23 -14.92
N PHE A 272 14.38 -4.94 -14.96
CA PHE A 272 13.93 -3.96 -13.97
C PHE A 272 12.42 -3.73 -14.05
N ASP A 273 11.89 -3.68 -15.28
CA ASP A 273 10.46 -3.46 -15.52
C ASP A 273 9.58 -4.57 -14.92
N ILE A 274 10.15 -5.76 -14.67
CA ILE A 274 9.41 -6.85 -14.01
C ILE A 274 9.06 -6.47 -12.57
N ILE A 275 10.03 -5.93 -11.80
CA ILE A 275 9.88 -5.67 -10.36
C ILE A 275 9.28 -4.28 -10.10
N ALA A 276 9.86 -3.24 -10.71
CA ALA A 276 9.45 -1.85 -10.52
C ALA A 276 9.59 -1.05 -11.82
N ASN A 277 8.49 -0.96 -12.58
CA ASN A 277 8.49 -0.31 -13.88
C ASN A 277 8.31 1.20 -13.74
N LYS A 278 9.41 1.95 -13.63
CA LYS A 278 9.39 3.43 -13.53
C LYS A 278 8.78 4.13 -14.74
N GLN A 279 8.70 3.47 -15.90
CA GLN A 279 8.26 4.13 -17.13
C GLN A 279 6.75 4.19 -17.26
N ASN A 280 6.08 3.06 -17.01
CA ASN A 280 4.63 2.98 -17.15
C ASN A 280 3.93 2.46 -15.90
N GLY A 281 4.67 1.91 -14.93
CA GLY A 281 4.11 1.41 -13.68
C GLY A 281 3.31 0.10 -13.83
N VAL A 282 3.58 -0.69 -14.86
CA VAL A 282 3.01 -2.05 -15.00
C VAL A 282 4.09 -3.04 -14.60
N ASP A 283 3.99 -3.57 -13.38
CA ASP A 283 4.98 -4.40 -12.73
C ASP A 283 4.33 -5.46 -11.82
N VAL A 284 5.09 -6.45 -11.41
CA VAL A 284 4.58 -7.57 -10.60
C VAL A 284 4.24 -7.15 -9.17
N ASP A 285 4.93 -6.15 -8.61
CA ASP A 285 4.56 -5.58 -7.32
C ASP A 285 3.13 -5.08 -7.37
N LYS A 286 2.79 -4.30 -8.41
CA LYS A 286 1.43 -3.78 -8.58
C LYS A 286 0.40 -4.88 -8.84
N PHE A 287 0.74 -5.90 -9.62
CA PHE A 287 -0.15 -7.03 -9.84
C PHE A 287 -0.45 -7.74 -8.53
N GLU A 288 0.58 -7.99 -7.72
CA GLU A 288 0.46 -8.72 -6.48
C GLU A 288 -0.36 -7.97 -5.44
N TYR A 289 0.07 -6.73 -5.10
CA TYR A 289 -0.64 -6.04 -4.02
C TYR A 289 -2.09 -5.71 -4.38
N LEU A 290 -2.40 -5.40 -5.63
CA LEU A 290 -3.80 -5.15 -6.02
C LEU A 290 -4.66 -6.40 -5.84
N LEU A 291 -4.17 -7.57 -6.26
CA LEU A 291 -4.89 -8.83 -6.07
C LEU A 291 -5.06 -9.15 -4.59
N ARG A 292 -4.00 -9.11 -3.83
CA ARG A 292 -3.98 -9.46 -2.40
C ARG A 292 -4.80 -8.49 -1.56
N ASP A 293 -4.56 -7.21 -1.70
CA ASP A 293 -5.24 -6.17 -0.92
C ASP A 293 -6.74 -6.16 -1.18
N SER A 294 -7.14 -6.29 -2.45
CA SER A 294 -8.56 -6.33 -2.81
C SER A 294 -9.26 -7.56 -2.25
N PHE A 295 -8.61 -8.72 -2.32
CA PHE A 295 -9.11 -9.96 -1.73
C PHE A 295 -9.27 -9.80 -0.21
N GLN A 296 -8.25 -9.33 0.48
CA GLN A 296 -8.23 -9.19 1.93
C GLN A 296 -9.14 -8.07 2.46
N ALA A 297 -9.28 -6.97 1.70
CA ALA A 297 -10.19 -5.89 2.05
C ALA A 297 -11.66 -6.16 1.63
N GLY A 298 -11.93 -7.25 0.91
CA GLY A 298 -13.27 -7.58 0.40
C GLY A 298 -13.74 -6.62 -0.70
N VAL A 299 -12.84 -6.05 -1.49
CA VAL A 299 -13.13 -5.15 -2.61
C VAL A 299 -12.94 -5.91 -3.92
N ARG A 300 -13.91 -5.81 -4.83
CA ARG A 300 -13.80 -6.47 -6.14
C ARG A 300 -13.01 -5.60 -7.12
N MET A 301 -12.14 -6.23 -7.89
CA MET A 301 -11.42 -5.63 -9.01
C MET A 301 -11.78 -6.32 -10.32
N SER A 302 -11.52 -5.62 -11.43
CA SER A 302 -11.83 -6.08 -12.78
C SER A 302 -10.61 -6.36 -13.65
N VAL A 303 -9.38 -6.28 -13.10
CA VAL A 303 -8.16 -6.53 -13.86
C VAL A 303 -7.85 -8.03 -13.93
N ASP A 304 -7.44 -8.49 -15.11
CA ASP A 304 -6.92 -9.83 -15.33
C ASP A 304 -5.40 -9.77 -15.54
N THR A 305 -4.65 -9.99 -14.46
CA THR A 305 -3.19 -9.92 -14.46
C THR A 305 -2.54 -11.12 -15.15
N MET A 306 -3.20 -12.29 -15.12
CA MET A 306 -2.71 -13.49 -15.80
C MET A 306 -2.79 -13.32 -17.32
N ARG A 307 -3.87 -12.73 -17.81
CA ARG A 307 -4.03 -12.39 -19.22
C ARG A 307 -2.99 -11.35 -19.66
N LEU A 308 -2.72 -10.30 -18.85
CA LEU A 308 -1.62 -9.36 -19.14
C LEU A 308 -0.29 -10.08 -19.24
N THR A 309 0.02 -10.97 -18.30
CA THR A 309 1.28 -11.74 -18.28
C THR A 309 1.42 -12.64 -19.50
N SER A 310 0.33 -13.28 -19.95
CA SER A 310 0.36 -14.18 -21.12
C SER A 310 0.55 -13.45 -22.46
N HIS A 311 0.21 -12.15 -22.50
CA HIS A 311 0.30 -11.32 -23.70
C HIS A 311 1.43 -10.28 -23.63
N MET A 312 2.51 -10.60 -22.90
CA MET A 312 3.74 -9.82 -22.83
C MET A 312 4.77 -10.30 -23.85
N LYS A 313 5.56 -9.36 -24.37
CA LYS A 313 6.74 -9.63 -25.20
C LYS A 313 7.78 -8.53 -24.96
N VAL A 314 9.05 -8.84 -25.12
CA VAL A 314 10.12 -7.84 -25.08
C VAL A 314 10.44 -7.39 -26.51
N ILE A 315 10.32 -6.08 -26.76
CA ILE A 315 10.69 -5.42 -28.01
C ILE A 315 11.49 -4.17 -27.63
N ASP A 316 12.64 -3.95 -28.27
CA ASP A 316 13.53 -2.81 -28.01
C ASP A 316 13.88 -2.66 -26.52
N ASP A 317 14.26 -3.76 -25.89
CA ASP A 317 14.65 -3.84 -24.47
C ASP A 317 13.57 -3.33 -23.49
N ARG A 318 12.26 -3.53 -23.85
CA ARG A 318 11.11 -3.11 -23.06
C ARG A 318 10.00 -4.15 -23.06
N ILE A 319 9.29 -4.24 -21.94
CA ILE A 319 8.07 -5.06 -21.88
C ILE A 319 6.95 -4.34 -22.63
N CYS A 320 6.43 -5.03 -23.65
CA CYS A 320 5.32 -4.58 -24.49
C CYS A 320 4.14 -5.52 -24.34
N PHE A 321 2.93 -5.02 -24.59
CA PHE A 321 1.68 -5.76 -24.46
C PHE A 321 0.98 -5.89 -25.79
N LYS A 322 0.24 -6.98 -26.00
CA LYS A 322 -0.62 -7.11 -27.17
C LYS A 322 -1.65 -5.97 -27.19
N SER A 323 -1.95 -5.42 -28.36
CA SER A 323 -2.84 -4.26 -28.49
C SER A 323 -4.26 -4.50 -27.95
N SER A 324 -4.76 -5.75 -27.99
CA SER A 324 -6.03 -6.14 -27.38
C SER A 324 -6.09 -5.95 -25.86
N GLU A 325 -4.94 -5.85 -25.18
CA GLU A 325 -4.86 -5.70 -23.73
C GLU A 325 -4.97 -4.26 -23.23
N ALA A 326 -5.14 -3.29 -24.13
CA ALA A 326 -5.22 -1.87 -23.75
C ALA A 326 -6.32 -1.58 -22.72
N ASN A 327 -7.49 -2.20 -22.85
CA ASN A 327 -8.58 -2.08 -21.87
C ASN A 327 -8.20 -2.68 -20.52
N ASN A 328 -7.49 -3.80 -20.49
CA ASN A 328 -7.05 -4.47 -19.28
C ASN A 328 -5.97 -3.66 -18.55
N ILE A 329 -5.10 -2.96 -19.27
CA ILE A 329 -4.15 -1.98 -18.70
C ILE A 329 -4.92 -0.80 -18.07
N TYR A 330 -5.97 -0.28 -18.70
CA TYR A 330 -6.81 0.74 -18.05
C TYR A 330 -7.50 0.20 -16.80
N ALA A 331 -7.99 -1.04 -16.83
CA ALA A 331 -8.60 -1.70 -15.67
C ALA A 331 -7.60 -1.83 -14.50
N LEU A 332 -6.32 -2.10 -14.78
CA LEU A 332 -5.25 -2.13 -13.77
C LEU A 332 -5.13 -0.77 -13.05
N PHE A 333 -4.99 0.30 -13.80
CA PHE A 333 -4.82 1.63 -13.21
C PHE A 333 -6.10 2.15 -12.55
N HIS A 334 -7.27 1.79 -13.10
CA HIS A 334 -8.56 2.08 -12.47
C HIS A 334 -8.70 1.36 -11.13
N SER A 335 -8.35 0.07 -11.08
CA SER A 335 -8.36 -0.74 -9.85
C SER A 335 -7.46 -0.12 -8.79
N ARG A 336 -6.25 0.32 -9.17
CA ARG A 336 -5.35 1.05 -8.28
C ARG A 336 -5.99 2.33 -7.73
N ALA A 337 -6.56 3.17 -8.58
CA ALA A 337 -7.20 4.42 -8.15
C ALA A 337 -8.41 4.15 -7.24
N SER A 338 -9.19 3.11 -7.55
CA SER A 338 -10.33 2.66 -6.74
C SER A 338 -9.89 2.18 -5.35
N MET A 339 -8.82 1.38 -5.26
CA MET A 339 -8.25 0.94 -3.98
C MET A 339 -7.72 2.12 -3.16
N HIS A 340 -7.06 3.09 -3.80
CA HIS A 340 -6.66 4.33 -3.12
C HIS A 340 -7.85 5.07 -2.54
N GLN A 341 -8.94 5.20 -3.29
CA GLN A 341 -10.12 5.93 -2.85
C GLN A 341 -10.90 5.21 -1.74
N SER A 342 -11.07 3.90 -1.84
CA SER A 342 -11.94 3.11 -0.96
C SER A 342 -11.22 2.54 0.26
N VAL A 343 -9.94 2.15 0.14
CA VAL A 343 -9.19 1.44 1.19
C VAL A 343 -8.03 2.27 1.72
N TYR A 344 -7.02 2.58 0.88
CA TYR A 344 -5.75 3.15 1.34
C TYR A 344 -5.90 4.55 1.94
N THR A 345 -6.87 5.32 1.47
CA THR A 345 -7.16 6.65 2.02
C THR A 345 -8.54 6.73 2.71
N HIS A 346 -9.04 5.60 3.23
CA HIS A 346 -10.32 5.59 3.93
C HIS A 346 -10.31 6.52 5.15
N LYS A 347 -11.34 7.36 5.31
CA LYS A 347 -11.40 8.44 6.32
C LYS A 347 -11.14 7.96 7.75
N LYS A 348 -11.68 6.80 8.13
CA LYS A 348 -11.47 6.25 9.47
C LYS A 348 -10.10 5.58 9.62
N ALA A 349 -9.56 4.96 8.57
CA ALA A 349 -8.21 4.41 8.59
C ALA A 349 -7.18 5.52 8.77
N LYS A 350 -7.32 6.63 8.04
CA LYS A 350 -6.45 7.80 8.21
C LYS A 350 -6.57 8.45 9.59
N ALA A 351 -7.75 8.46 10.21
CA ALA A 351 -7.89 8.94 11.60
C ALA A 351 -7.09 8.07 12.59
N VAL A 352 -7.10 6.74 12.41
CA VAL A 352 -6.27 5.83 13.22
C VAL A 352 -4.78 6.04 12.92
N GLU A 353 -4.43 6.19 11.66
CA GLU A 353 -3.05 6.43 11.22
C GLU A 353 -2.44 7.66 11.90
N TYR A 354 -3.14 8.81 11.90
CA TYR A 354 -2.67 10.00 12.60
C TYR A 354 -2.52 9.79 14.12
N MET A 355 -3.40 9.00 14.73
CA MET A 355 -3.26 8.65 16.14
C MET A 355 -2.05 7.76 16.39
N VAL A 356 -1.77 6.82 15.48
CA VAL A 356 -0.56 5.97 15.57
C VAL A 356 0.70 6.82 15.41
N VAL A 357 0.72 7.76 14.46
CA VAL A 357 1.85 8.70 14.31
C VAL A 357 2.08 9.50 15.60
N ASP A 358 1.01 10.08 16.16
CA ASP A 358 1.12 10.85 17.42
C ASP A 358 1.62 9.96 18.57
N ALA A 359 1.16 8.70 18.67
CA ALA A 359 1.63 7.76 19.68
C ALA A 359 3.12 7.39 19.50
N LEU A 360 3.56 7.18 18.25
CA LEU A 360 4.97 6.89 17.94
C LEU A 360 5.87 8.11 18.22
N VAL A 361 5.42 9.33 17.92
CA VAL A 361 6.16 10.56 18.20
C VAL A 361 6.39 10.74 19.70
N GLU A 362 5.33 10.55 20.52
CA GLU A 362 5.44 10.62 21.98
C GLU A 362 6.32 9.50 22.55
N ALA A 363 6.20 8.28 22.02
CA ALA A 363 7.02 7.14 22.44
C ALA A 363 8.49 7.33 22.06
N ASP A 364 8.77 7.78 20.86
CA ASP A 364 10.14 8.00 20.39
C ASP A 364 10.86 9.06 21.21
N ALA A 365 10.15 10.13 21.61
CA ALA A 365 10.67 11.13 22.53
C ALA A 365 11.04 10.53 23.91
N ALA A 366 10.19 9.65 24.44
CA ALA A 366 10.42 8.98 25.71
C ALA A 366 11.57 7.94 25.62
N TRP A 367 11.75 7.32 24.47
CA TRP A 367 12.79 6.34 24.19
C TRP A 367 14.07 6.95 23.58
N ASN A 368 14.31 8.25 23.77
CA ASN A 368 15.49 8.96 23.28
C ASN A 368 15.76 8.78 21.79
N SER A 369 14.71 8.91 20.97
CA SER A 369 14.74 8.79 19.51
C SER A 369 15.20 7.41 19.02
N ARG A 370 14.93 6.35 19.78
CA ARG A 370 15.31 4.97 19.40
C ARG A 370 14.60 4.52 18.13
N ILE A 371 13.32 4.88 17.97
CA ILE A 371 12.53 4.47 16.80
C ILE A 371 13.03 5.23 15.56
N SER A 372 13.09 6.55 15.64
CA SER A 372 13.46 7.39 14.49
C SER A 372 14.92 7.23 14.07
N ASN A 373 15.85 7.00 15.02
CA ASN A 373 17.27 6.81 14.71
C ASN A 373 17.61 5.39 14.21
N SER A 374 16.71 4.42 14.34
CA SER A 374 16.94 3.05 13.85
C SER A 374 17.23 3.00 12.34
N ILE A 375 16.72 3.96 11.58
CA ILE A 375 16.89 4.05 10.12
C ILE A 375 18.34 4.21 9.64
N TRP A 376 19.26 4.54 10.55
CA TRP A 376 20.67 4.69 10.22
C TRP A 376 21.50 3.43 10.47
N ASN A 377 20.87 2.36 11.00
CA ASN A 377 21.54 1.11 11.31
C ASN A 377 20.61 -0.07 11.07
N VAL A 378 20.92 -0.90 10.09
CA VAL A 378 20.13 -2.07 9.69
C VAL A 378 19.88 -3.04 10.85
N LYS A 379 20.85 -3.20 11.78
CA LYS A 379 20.74 -4.09 12.97
C LYS A 379 19.81 -3.54 14.05
N GLU A 380 19.60 -2.23 14.08
CA GLU A 380 18.59 -1.60 14.92
C GLU A 380 17.23 -1.57 14.22
N PHE A 381 17.24 -1.37 12.90
CA PHE A 381 16.03 -1.28 12.10
C PHE A 381 15.23 -2.60 12.04
N ILE A 382 15.89 -3.75 12.04
CA ILE A 382 15.23 -5.06 12.09
C ILE A 382 14.31 -5.24 13.31
N LYS A 383 14.57 -4.50 14.40
CA LYS A 383 13.78 -4.54 15.63
C LYS A 383 12.51 -3.70 15.58
N MET A 384 12.32 -2.96 14.47
CA MET A 384 11.21 -2.03 14.27
C MET A 384 10.10 -2.69 13.45
N ASP A 385 8.99 -3.03 14.08
CA ASP A 385 7.80 -3.65 13.49
C ASP A 385 6.51 -3.12 14.15
N ASP A 386 5.35 -3.62 13.73
CA ASP A 386 4.05 -3.16 14.22
C ASP A 386 3.80 -3.54 15.70
N THR A 387 4.62 -4.41 16.29
CA THR A 387 4.53 -4.75 17.72
C THR A 387 4.86 -3.57 18.62
N LEU A 388 5.48 -2.51 18.10
CA LEU A 388 5.71 -1.27 18.85
C LEU A 388 4.44 -0.73 19.53
N LEU A 389 3.26 -0.84 18.89
CA LEU A 389 2.02 -0.44 19.55
C LEU A 389 1.73 -1.24 20.82
N LYS A 390 2.03 -2.55 20.82
CA LYS A 390 1.87 -3.40 22.01
C LYS A 390 2.93 -3.06 23.05
N GLN A 391 4.16 -2.80 22.64
CA GLN A 391 5.22 -2.37 23.53
C GLN A 391 4.84 -1.08 24.26
N ILE A 392 4.31 -0.07 23.53
CA ILE A 392 3.79 1.18 24.11
C ILE A 392 2.62 0.90 25.06
N GLU A 393 1.65 0.07 24.63
CA GLU A 393 0.41 -0.20 25.37
C GLU A 393 0.65 -0.86 26.73
N TYR A 394 1.63 -1.77 26.80
CA TYR A 394 1.91 -2.59 27.99
C TYR A 394 3.12 -2.15 28.80
N CYS A 395 3.87 -1.16 28.36
CA CYS A 395 5.00 -0.63 29.10
C CYS A 395 4.52 0.24 30.27
N ASP A 396 5.05 -0.01 31.46
CA ASP A 396 4.69 0.74 32.67
C ASP A 396 5.48 2.03 32.85
N ASP A 397 6.42 2.34 31.95
CA ASP A 397 7.21 3.57 32.01
C ASP A 397 6.30 4.81 32.05
N PRO A 398 6.41 5.66 33.07
CA PRO A 398 5.66 6.91 33.16
C PRO A 398 5.90 7.85 31.99
N GLY A 399 7.09 7.81 31.35
CA GLY A 399 7.41 8.60 30.17
C GLY A 399 6.49 8.30 28.98
N LEU A 400 5.97 7.07 28.92
CA LEU A 400 5.06 6.62 27.86
C LEU A 400 3.58 6.89 28.14
N ALA A 401 3.23 7.55 29.25
CA ALA A 401 1.83 7.74 29.65
C ALA A 401 0.96 8.37 28.55
N LYS A 402 1.48 9.36 27.83
CA LYS A 402 0.75 10.02 26.72
C LYS A 402 0.58 9.10 25.52
N ALA A 403 1.67 8.43 25.08
CA ALA A 403 1.62 7.49 23.97
C ALA A 403 0.64 6.34 24.27
N ARG A 404 0.71 5.79 25.48
CA ARG A 404 -0.18 4.74 25.97
C ARG A 404 -1.66 5.17 25.99
N ASP A 405 -1.95 6.40 26.41
CA ASP A 405 -3.31 6.94 26.39
C ASP A 405 -3.86 7.02 24.95
N ILE A 406 -3.05 7.46 24.00
CA ILE A 406 -3.44 7.51 22.57
C ILE A 406 -3.73 6.09 22.06
N VAL A 407 -2.88 5.11 22.35
CA VAL A 407 -3.10 3.71 21.94
C VAL A 407 -4.40 3.18 22.55
N ARG A 408 -4.65 3.43 23.83
CA ARG A 408 -5.91 3.03 24.50
C ARG A 408 -7.14 3.69 23.87
N LYS A 409 -7.06 4.96 23.46
CA LYS A 409 -8.13 5.66 22.71
C LYS A 409 -8.39 4.97 21.37
N ILE A 410 -7.36 4.55 20.65
CA ILE A 410 -7.53 3.76 19.41
C ILE A 410 -8.31 2.47 19.71
N ARG A 411 -7.91 1.71 20.74
CA ARG A 411 -8.58 0.46 21.15
C ARG A 411 -10.06 0.66 21.52
N ARG A 412 -10.38 1.78 22.17
CA ARG A 412 -11.76 2.16 22.55
C ARG A 412 -12.52 2.83 21.42
N ARG A 413 -11.93 2.99 20.23
CA ARG A 413 -12.54 3.69 19.08
C ARG A 413 -12.83 5.16 19.35
N GLU A 414 -12.09 5.78 20.23
CA GLU A 414 -12.11 7.19 20.53
C GLU A 414 -11.23 7.97 19.56
N LEU A 415 -11.56 7.86 18.27
CA LEU A 415 -10.73 8.34 17.17
C LEU A 415 -10.87 9.84 16.95
N TYR A 416 -9.83 10.45 16.34
CA TYR A 416 -9.91 11.80 15.79
C TYR A 416 -11.12 11.93 14.86
N ARG A 417 -11.75 13.09 14.86
CA ARG A 417 -13.01 13.31 14.16
C ARG A 417 -12.78 13.83 12.76
N PHE A 418 -13.17 13.04 11.76
CA PHE A 418 -13.33 13.58 10.40
C PHE A 418 -14.42 14.65 10.43
N VAL A 419 -14.09 15.84 9.93
CA VAL A 419 -15.00 16.99 9.92
C VAL A 419 -15.64 17.16 8.55
N ASN A 420 -14.83 17.41 7.51
CA ASN A 420 -15.31 17.58 6.14
C ASN A 420 -14.19 17.39 5.13
N GLU A 421 -14.55 17.33 3.86
CA GLU A 421 -13.60 17.30 2.75
C GLU A 421 -14.03 18.22 1.60
N TYR A 422 -13.05 18.65 0.82
CA TYR A 422 -13.22 19.46 -0.38
C TYR A 422 -12.51 18.80 -1.55
N THR A 423 -13.24 18.49 -2.63
CA THR A 423 -12.66 18.00 -3.88
C THR A 423 -12.23 19.20 -4.72
N VAL A 424 -10.95 19.25 -5.04
CA VAL A 424 -10.38 20.33 -5.85
C VAL A 424 -10.92 20.26 -7.27
N PRO A 425 -11.51 21.33 -7.82
CA PRO A 425 -11.99 21.37 -9.21
C PRO A 425 -10.88 21.04 -10.21
N GLU A 426 -11.27 20.42 -11.32
CA GLU A 426 -10.36 19.92 -12.36
C GLU A 426 -9.35 20.98 -12.82
N GLU A 427 -9.80 22.21 -13.04
CA GLU A 427 -8.99 23.31 -13.55
C GLU A 427 -7.87 23.74 -12.58
N ARG A 428 -7.99 23.38 -11.32
CA ARG A 428 -7.04 23.74 -10.26
C ARG A 428 -6.16 22.56 -9.81
N VAL A 429 -6.47 21.33 -10.21
CA VAL A 429 -5.83 20.11 -9.69
C VAL A 429 -4.32 20.13 -9.89
N VAL A 430 -3.83 20.57 -11.07
CA VAL A 430 -2.39 20.55 -11.41
C VAL A 430 -1.60 21.53 -10.55
N ASN A 431 -2.14 22.77 -10.38
CA ASN A 431 -1.45 23.88 -9.71
C ASN A 431 -1.93 24.09 -8.26
N PHE A 432 -2.66 23.13 -7.69
CA PHE A 432 -3.19 23.27 -6.35
C PHE A 432 -2.07 23.24 -5.30
N LYS A 433 -1.99 24.28 -4.50
CA LYS A 433 -1.05 24.36 -3.39
C LYS A 433 -1.60 23.61 -2.18
N PRO A 434 -0.77 22.83 -1.47
CA PRO A 434 -1.17 22.19 -0.23
C PRO A 434 -1.74 23.20 0.77
N VAL A 435 -2.75 22.77 1.53
CA VAL A 435 -3.39 23.55 2.59
C VAL A 435 -2.82 23.09 3.92
N GLU A 436 -2.44 24.02 4.76
CA GLU A 436 -1.92 23.75 6.10
C GLU A 436 -2.96 24.09 7.18
N ALA A 437 -2.78 23.53 8.39
CA ALA A 437 -3.69 23.79 9.52
C ALA A 437 -3.78 25.29 9.85
N LYS A 438 -2.66 26.03 9.74
CA LYS A 438 -2.62 27.49 9.95
C LYS A 438 -3.52 28.29 8.98
N ASP A 439 -3.68 27.79 7.73
CA ASP A 439 -4.54 28.45 6.74
C ASP A 439 -6.01 28.37 7.14
N ILE A 440 -6.39 27.27 7.77
CA ILE A 440 -7.75 27.03 8.24
C ILE A 440 -8.01 27.81 9.53
N THR A 441 -7.10 27.74 10.51
CA THR A 441 -7.26 28.51 11.77
C THR A 441 -7.29 30.01 11.54
N ALA A 442 -6.58 30.53 10.52
CA ALA A 442 -6.67 31.94 10.12
C ALA A 442 -8.07 32.35 9.59
N CYS A 443 -8.93 31.37 9.27
CA CYS A 443 -10.30 31.60 8.82
C CYS A 443 -11.36 31.31 9.90
N GLN A 444 -10.96 31.05 11.17
CA GLN A 444 -11.91 30.84 12.24
C GLN A 444 -12.76 32.10 12.45
N GLY A 445 -14.01 31.89 12.83
CA GLY A 445 -14.93 32.94 13.30
C GLY A 445 -14.95 32.99 14.83
N ASP A 446 -15.92 33.74 15.36
CA ASP A 446 -16.20 33.67 16.78
C ASP A 446 -16.60 32.26 17.17
N ASN A 447 -15.93 31.70 18.17
CA ASN A 447 -16.17 30.36 18.69
C ASN A 447 -16.03 30.37 20.21
N ASN A 448 -16.62 29.37 20.87
CA ASN A 448 -16.63 29.27 22.34
C ASN A 448 -15.35 28.62 22.90
N ILE A 449 -14.27 28.50 22.11
CA ILE A 449 -13.02 27.92 22.54
C ILE A 449 -12.14 28.96 23.20
N PRO A 450 -11.75 28.80 24.47
CA PRO A 450 -10.83 29.71 25.13
C PRO A 450 -9.51 29.85 24.37
N GLY A 451 -9.22 31.05 23.89
CA GLY A 451 -8.03 31.35 23.08
C GLY A 451 -8.13 30.94 21.60
N GLY A 452 -9.29 30.51 21.13
CA GLY A 452 -9.57 30.12 19.76
C GLY A 452 -8.94 28.79 19.36
N LEU A 453 -9.19 28.33 18.10
CA LEU A 453 -8.58 27.16 17.52
C LEU A 453 -7.09 27.37 17.27
N LYS A 454 -6.29 26.37 17.62
CA LYS A 454 -4.86 26.32 17.33
C LYS A 454 -4.58 25.36 16.15
N PRO A 455 -3.49 25.56 15.40
CA PRO A 455 -3.11 24.61 14.34
C PRO A 455 -3.01 23.15 14.82
N ASP A 456 -2.54 22.92 16.06
CA ASP A 456 -2.42 21.59 16.66
C ASP A 456 -3.77 20.91 16.95
N ASP A 457 -4.88 21.65 16.98
CA ASP A 457 -6.21 21.05 17.13
C ASP A 457 -6.73 20.44 15.81
N ILE A 458 -6.09 20.75 14.68
CA ILE A 458 -6.54 20.42 13.33
C ILE A 458 -5.51 19.55 12.61
N ILE A 459 -5.99 18.51 11.92
CA ILE A 459 -5.20 17.79 10.94
C ILE A 459 -5.75 18.08 9.55
N VAL A 460 -4.88 18.48 8.64
CA VAL A 460 -5.20 18.70 7.23
C VAL A 460 -4.52 17.65 6.38
N GLN A 461 -5.30 16.92 5.61
CA GLN A 461 -4.81 15.92 4.67
C GLN A 461 -5.04 16.41 3.24
N CYS A 462 -3.96 16.60 2.49
CA CYS A 462 -4.01 16.90 1.06
C CYS A 462 -3.78 15.63 0.25
N LEU A 463 -4.86 14.93 -0.09
CA LEU A 463 -4.81 13.70 -0.88
C LEU A 463 -4.60 13.97 -2.35
N LYS A 464 -3.80 13.12 -2.97
CA LYS A 464 -3.66 13.01 -4.42
C LYS A 464 -3.95 11.55 -4.81
N ILE A 465 -4.98 11.35 -5.59
CA ILE A 465 -5.34 10.04 -6.15
C ILE A 465 -5.19 10.14 -7.66
N ASP A 466 -4.37 9.28 -8.24
CA ASP A 466 -4.13 9.25 -9.67
C ASP A 466 -4.01 7.80 -10.20
N TYR A 467 -4.01 7.68 -11.51
CA TYR A 467 -3.85 6.42 -12.24
C TYR A 467 -2.37 6.00 -12.40
N GLY A 468 -1.47 6.45 -11.52
CA GLY A 468 -0.05 6.09 -11.53
C GLY A 468 0.84 7.05 -12.33
N GLN A 469 0.31 7.82 -13.28
CA GLN A 469 1.05 8.76 -14.13
C GLN A 469 0.68 10.24 -13.87
N ARG A 470 0.31 10.55 -12.62
CA ARG A 470 -0.20 11.88 -12.23
C ARG A 470 -1.42 12.27 -13.09
N HIS A 471 -1.40 13.44 -13.73
CA HIS A 471 -2.51 13.93 -14.58
C HIS A 471 -2.50 13.36 -16.01
N ARG A 472 -1.43 12.64 -16.41
CA ARG A 472 -1.30 12.05 -17.75
C ARG A 472 -2.11 10.76 -17.84
N ASN A 473 -2.52 10.43 -19.07
CA ASN A 473 -3.10 9.12 -19.33
C ASN A 473 -2.06 8.02 -19.06
N PRO A 474 -2.35 7.03 -18.20
CA PRO A 474 -1.40 6.01 -17.83
C PRO A 474 -0.94 5.13 -19.00
N VAL A 475 -1.77 4.99 -20.03
CA VAL A 475 -1.50 4.12 -21.18
C VAL A 475 -0.56 4.79 -22.22
N ASP A 476 -0.37 6.12 -22.17
CA ASP A 476 0.50 6.82 -23.13
C ASP A 476 1.96 6.35 -23.08
N ASN A 477 2.43 5.86 -21.94
CA ASN A 477 3.78 5.33 -21.76
C ASN A 477 3.89 3.81 -21.92
N VAL A 478 2.77 3.12 -22.14
CA VAL A 478 2.75 1.68 -22.42
C VAL A 478 3.01 1.46 -23.90
N LYS A 479 3.86 0.49 -24.21
CA LYS A 479 4.12 0.06 -25.59
C LYS A 479 3.28 -1.16 -25.89
N PHE A 480 2.70 -1.15 -27.09
CA PHE A 480 1.89 -2.24 -27.59
C PHE A 480 2.48 -2.82 -28.87
N PHE A 481 2.10 -4.04 -29.22
CA PHE A 481 2.37 -4.68 -30.50
C PHE A 481 1.08 -5.26 -31.07
N HIS A 482 1.00 -5.39 -32.39
CA HIS A 482 -0.12 -6.01 -33.05
C HIS A 482 0.12 -7.51 -33.28
N TYR A 483 -0.95 -8.28 -33.28
CA TYR A 483 -0.86 -9.73 -33.54
C TYR A 483 -0.15 -10.07 -34.86
N TRP A 484 -0.39 -9.28 -35.92
CA TRP A 484 0.20 -9.49 -37.26
C TRP A 484 1.59 -8.86 -37.43
N ASP A 485 2.03 -8.03 -36.53
CA ASP A 485 3.37 -7.44 -36.48
C ASP A 485 3.83 -7.37 -35.03
N ASP A 486 4.42 -8.44 -34.58
CA ASP A 486 4.90 -8.60 -33.22
C ASP A 486 6.38 -8.20 -33.03
N GLN A 487 6.98 -7.57 -34.05
CA GLN A 487 8.36 -7.08 -34.01
C GLN A 487 8.44 -5.55 -33.85
N THR A 488 7.36 -4.84 -34.14
CA THR A 488 7.33 -3.38 -34.01
C THR A 488 6.37 -2.92 -32.93
N THR A 489 6.74 -1.81 -32.26
CA THR A 489 5.88 -1.24 -31.21
C THR A 489 4.96 -0.17 -31.75
N CYS A 490 3.75 -0.10 -31.23
CA CYS A 490 2.79 0.96 -31.48
C CYS A 490 2.31 1.62 -30.18
N ARG A 491 1.67 2.77 -30.32
CA ARG A 491 0.92 3.42 -29.24
C ARG A 491 -0.56 3.34 -29.57
N ILE A 492 -1.39 3.23 -28.57
CA ILE A 492 -2.84 3.20 -28.71
C ILE A 492 -3.38 4.48 -28.09
N SER A 493 -4.12 5.26 -28.87
CA SER A 493 -4.73 6.48 -28.36
C SER A 493 -5.96 6.17 -27.50
N LYS A 494 -6.33 7.11 -26.64
CA LYS A 494 -7.50 6.98 -25.75
C LYS A 494 -8.77 6.67 -26.57
N GLU A 495 -8.93 7.33 -27.69
CA GLU A 495 -10.11 7.21 -28.60
C GLU A 495 -10.18 5.81 -29.24
N GLN A 496 -9.04 5.17 -29.48
CA GLN A 496 -8.98 3.81 -30.02
C GLN A 496 -9.36 2.74 -28.96
N VAL A 497 -9.25 3.08 -27.67
CA VAL A 497 -9.60 2.15 -26.59
C VAL A 497 -11.08 2.24 -26.26
N SER A 498 -11.57 3.41 -25.85
CA SER A 498 -12.98 3.60 -25.52
C SER A 498 -13.32 5.10 -25.36
N SER A 499 -14.50 5.50 -25.80
CA SER A 499 -15.07 6.82 -25.51
C SER A 499 -15.55 6.97 -24.05
N LEU A 500 -15.64 5.87 -23.29
CA LEU A 500 -16.12 5.84 -21.90
C LEU A 500 -14.99 6.04 -20.88
N LEU A 501 -13.75 6.22 -21.32
CA LEU A 501 -12.64 6.45 -20.41
C LEU A 501 -12.79 7.80 -19.66
N PRO A 502 -12.27 7.90 -18.42
CA PRO A 502 -12.39 9.12 -17.65
C PRO A 502 -11.73 10.31 -18.35
N ARG A 503 -12.31 11.48 -18.18
CA ARG A 503 -11.76 12.72 -18.74
C ARG A 503 -10.43 13.11 -18.09
N THR A 504 -10.30 12.85 -16.77
CA THR A 504 -9.13 13.18 -15.96
C THR A 504 -8.61 11.94 -15.24
N PHE A 505 -7.29 11.87 -15.07
CA PHE A 505 -6.59 10.74 -14.43
C PHE A 505 -6.01 11.09 -13.06
N MET A 506 -6.33 12.25 -12.52
CA MET A 506 -5.88 12.67 -11.19
C MET A 506 -6.96 13.51 -10.50
N GLN A 507 -7.16 13.28 -9.22
CA GLN A 507 -7.96 14.15 -8.35
C GLN A 507 -7.16 14.54 -7.11
N ARG A 508 -7.50 15.70 -6.55
CA ARG A 508 -7.01 16.15 -5.24
C ARG A 508 -8.17 16.40 -4.29
N ILE A 509 -7.99 16.01 -3.05
CA ILE A 509 -9.00 16.18 -2.00
C ILE A 509 -8.30 16.76 -0.77
N VAL A 510 -8.88 17.80 -0.20
CA VAL A 510 -8.47 18.36 1.11
C VAL A 510 -9.43 17.82 2.15
N ARG A 511 -8.93 17.08 3.12
CA ARG A 511 -9.69 16.56 4.27
C ARG A 511 -9.24 17.23 5.55
N VAL A 512 -10.19 17.45 6.44
CA VAL A 512 -9.94 18.08 7.73
C VAL A 512 -10.46 17.20 8.85
N TYR A 513 -9.63 17.05 9.88
CA TYR A 513 -9.97 16.30 11.09
C TYR A 513 -9.75 17.22 12.30
N SER A 514 -10.55 17.02 13.35
CA SER A 514 -10.28 17.56 14.68
C SER A 514 -9.57 16.51 15.53
N ARG A 515 -8.47 16.89 16.17
CA ARG A 515 -7.80 16.06 17.20
C ARG A 515 -8.65 15.98 18.47
N ARG A 516 -9.49 17.00 18.70
CA ARG A 516 -10.43 17.07 19.81
C ARG A 516 -11.76 16.45 19.42
N ARG A 517 -12.41 15.80 20.36
CA ARG A 517 -13.70 15.11 20.15
C ARG A 517 -14.90 15.89 20.66
N GLU A 518 -14.65 16.88 21.48
CA GLU A 518 -15.65 17.76 22.08
C GLU A 518 -16.44 18.48 20.98
N PRO A 519 -17.78 18.51 21.06
CA PRO A 519 -18.62 19.07 20.00
C PRO A 519 -18.22 20.50 19.59
N GLU A 520 -17.87 21.35 20.55
CA GLU A 520 -17.47 22.74 20.33
C GLU A 520 -16.21 22.84 19.44
N TYR A 521 -15.22 21.95 19.62
CA TYR A 521 -14.03 21.91 18.77
C TYR A 521 -14.37 21.43 17.37
N VAL A 522 -15.19 20.40 17.24
CA VAL A 522 -15.59 19.84 15.95
C VAL A 522 -16.38 20.87 15.14
N GLU A 523 -17.29 21.59 15.78
CA GLU A 523 -18.08 22.67 15.16
C GLU A 523 -17.21 23.86 14.75
N ALA A 524 -16.29 24.30 15.62
CA ALA A 524 -15.37 25.39 15.32
C ALA A 524 -14.44 25.04 14.14
N VAL A 525 -13.92 23.79 14.07
CA VAL A 525 -13.12 23.33 12.93
C VAL A 525 -13.98 23.29 11.65
N ALA A 526 -15.23 22.83 11.73
CA ALA A 526 -16.16 22.82 10.60
C ALA A 526 -16.42 24.24 10.07
N GLN A 527 -16.67 25.18 10.96
CA GLN A 527 -16.92 26.59 10.64
C GLN A 527 -15.67 27.24 10.01
N ALA A 528 -14.49 27.02 10.62
CA ALA A 528 -13.22 27.54 10.10
C ALA A 528 -12.93 27.01 8.69
N PHE A 529 -13.16 25.70 8.44
CA PHE A 529 -12.95 25.09 7.14
C PHE A 529 -13.99 25.58 6.10
N SER A 530 -15.25 25.76 6.48
CA SER A 530 -16.28 26.34 5.62
C SER A 530 -15.89 27.79 5.22
N ASN A 531 -15.45 28.61 6.18
CA ASN A 531 -14.97 29.96 5.92
C ASN A 531 -13.75 29.98 5.01
N PHE A 532 -12.80 29.05 5.22
CA PHE A 532 -11.64 28.86 4.34
C PHE A 532 -12.07 28.53 2.91
N GLN A 533 -12.97 27.57 2.72
CA GLN A 533 -13.49 27.20 1.40
C GLN A 533 -14.09 28.42 0.69
N ARG A 534 -14.97 29.19 1.36
CA ARG A 534 -15.58 30.37 0.77
C ARG A 534 -14.57 31.46 0.41
N ARG A 535 -13.62 31.77 1.32
CA ARG A 535 -12.64 32.85 1.14
C ARG A 535 -11.54 32.54 0.14
N LYS A 536 -11.03 31.31 0.14
CA LYS A 536 -9.83 30.91 -0.62
C LYS A 536 -10.13 30.05 -1.85
N LEU A 537 -11.21 29.25 -1.81
CA LEU A 537 -11.56 28.33 -2.89
C LEU A 537 -12.78 28.81 -3.68
N GLY A 538 -13.50 29.81 -3.18
CA GLY A 538 -14.63 30.48 -3.85
C GLY A 538 -15.93 29.66 -3.90
N LYS A 539 -15.93 28.42 -3.39
CA LYS A 539 -17.10 27.53 -3.35
C LYS A 539 -17.03 26.62 -2.14
N GLU A 540 -18.13 26.52 -1.43
CA GLU A 540 -18.28 25.57 -0.32
C GLU A 540 -18.79 24.21 -0.82
N GLN A 541 -18.21 23.14 -0.30
CA GLN A 541 -18.67 21.76 -0.52
C GLN A 541 -18.93 21.15 0.86
N GLN A 542 -20.12 20.66 1.09
CA GLN A 542 -20.50 19.88 2.27
C GLN A 542 -20.80 18.45 1.85
N ILE A 543 -19.89 17.54 2.16
CA ILE A 543 -20.07 16.12 1.85
C ILE A 543 -20.71 15.37 3.03
N THR A 544 -20.50 15.88 4.26
CA THR A 544 -21.15 15.33 5.45
C THR A 544 -22.41 16.16 5.75
N PRO A 545 -23.61 15.56 5.71
CA PRO A 545 -24.81 16.29 6.14
C PRO A 545 -24.63 16.73 7.60
N VAL A 546 -24.84 18.01 7.88
CA VAL A 546 -24.99 18.48 9.25
C VAL A 546 -26.17 17.71 9.84
N LYS A 547 -25.97 16.97 10.93
CA LYS A 547 -27.08 16.38 11.69
C LYS A 547 -27.98 17.55 12.09
N ARG A 548 -29.11 17.71 11.41
CA ARG A 548 -30.18 18.56 11.93
C ARG A 548 -30.50 18.00 13.31
N GLN A 549 -30.35 18.81 14.37
CA GLN A 549 -30.96 18.52 15.65
C GLN A 549 -32.43 18.22 15.38
N ARG A 550 -32.85 17.00 15.67
CA ARG A 550 -34.28 16.73 15.78
C ARG A 550 -34.73 17.58 16.96
N TYR A 551 -35.37 18.69 16.68
CA TYR A 551 -36.21 19.33 17.69
C TYR A 551 -37.22 18.26 18.09
N SER A 552 -37.18 17.84 19.33
CA SER A 552 -38.29 17.14 19.98
C SER A 552 -39.45 18.13 20.03
N ASP A 553 -40.38 17.98 19.11
CA ASP A 553 -41.73 18.53 19.29
C ASP A 553 -42.41 17.68 20.37
N ASP A 554 -42.09 18.02 21.61
CA ASP A 554 -42.93 17.69 22.76
C ASP A 554 -43.76 18.92 23.08
N SER A 555 -44.99 18.92 22.60
CA SER A 555 -46.09 19.72 23.15
C SER A 555 -47.38 18.92 23.04
#